data_4990604eb671f29060fa44ce25185b47
#
_entry.id   4990604eb671f29060fa44ce25185b47
#
_cell.length_a   1.000
_cell.length_b   1.000
_cell.length_c   1.000
_cell.angle_alpha   90.00
_cell.angle_beta   90.00
_cell.angle_gamma   90.00
#
_symmetry.space_group_name_H-M   'P 1'
#
loop_
_entity.id
_entity.type
_entity.pdbx_description
1 polymer ?
#
loop_
_entity_poly.entity_id
_entity_poly.type
_entity_poly.pdbx_seq_one_letter_code
_entity_poly.pdbx_strand_id
1 'polypeptide(L)'
;MRANKGAAGVDGLDIDQTARHLAKAWPGIREQLLMGTYRPSPVRRVMIPKPDGGGERELGIPTVTDRLIQQALLQVLQPILDPAFSEHSYGFRPGRRAHDAVLAAQSYVQSGRRVVVDVDLEKFFDRVNHDILTDRLQRRIGDAGVTRLTRAYLNSGLMDGGVVLQRHEGTPQGGPLSPLMANMLLDEVDKELERRGHCFVRYADDANVYVRSRRAGERVMALLRRLYGKLRLKVNEAKSAVASAFGRKFLGYSFWVAAGGVVKRKVADKPLLTFKQRIRELTRRSGGRSLQEVVERLRPYAVSYTHLRAHETRGNLVCRLXX
;
A
#
# COMPACT_ATOMS: atom_id res chain seq x y z
N MET A 1 -16.19 7.05 -5.55
CA MET A 1 -16.70 5.65 -5.53
C MET A 1 -17.23 5.20 -6.89
N ARG A 2 -18.09 5.98 -7.58
CA ARG A 2 -18.66 5.61 -8.89
C ARG A 2 -17.58 5.28 -9.94
N ALA A 3 -16.51 6.07 -10.02
CA ALA A 3 -15.42 5.86 -10.97
C ALA A 3 -14.76 4.49 -10.85
N ASN A 4 -14.78 3.88 -9.66
CA ASN A 4 -14.15 2.59 -9.38
C ASN A 4 -15.15 1.42 -9.41
N LYS A 5 -16.41 1.64 -9.76
CA LYS A 5 -17.49 0.64 -9.80
C LYS A 5 -17.46 -0.27 -8.55
N GLY A 6 -17.40 0.37 -7.38
CA GLY A 6 -17.14 -0.32 -6.11
C GLY A 6 -18.16 -1.44 -5.80
N ALA A 7 -17.65 -2.61 -5.45
CA ALA A 7 -18.46 -3.78 -5.13
C ALA A 7 -19.32 -3.55 -3.87
N ALA A 8 -20.49 -4.18 -3.81
CA ALA A 8 -21.37 -4.18 -2.64
C ALA A 8 -20.70 -4.84 -1.43
N GLY A 9 -21.01 -4.36 -0.24
CA GLY A 9 -20.58 -4.97 1.01
C GLY A 9 -21.46 -6.16 1.43
N VAL A 10 -21.56 -6.39 2.73
CA VAL A 10 -22.40 -7.48 3.30
C VAL A 10 -23.89 -7.20 3.12
N ASP A 11 -24.28 -5.93 2.97
CA ASP A 11 -25.66 -5.50 2.75
C ASP A 11 -26.16 -5.76 1.33
N GLY A 12 -25.27 -6.13 0.40
CA GLY A 12 -25.62 -6.35 -0.99
C GLY A 12 -25.94 -5.09 -1.79
N LEU A 13 -25.91 -3.92 -1.16
CA LEU A 13 -26.30 -2.67 -1.82
C LEU A 13 -25.18 -2.11 -2.69
N ASP A 14 -25.50 -1.83 -3.96
CA ASP A 14 -24.60 -1.11 -4.85
C ASP A 14 -24.59 0.41 -4.52
N ILE A 15 -23.84 1.18 -5.30
CA ILE A 15 -23.67 2.62 -5.04
C ILE A 15 -24.98 3.40 -5.22
N ASP A 16 -25.78 3.04 -6.24
CA ASP A 16 -27.02 3.76 -6.53
C ASP A 16 -28.13 3.37 -5.56
N GLN A 17 -28.20 2.09 -5.18
CA GLN A 17 -29.09 1.60 -4.13
C GLN A 17 -28.78 2.24 -2.78
N THR A 18 -27.47 2.33 -2.45
CA THR A 18 -27.02 2.97 -1.21
C THR A 18 -27.38 4.47 -1.21
N ALA A 19 -27.26 5.16 -2.34
CA ALA A 19 -27.61 6.58 -2.43
C ALA A 19 -29.11 6.80 -2.12
N ARG A 20 -29.99 5.94 -2.66
CA ARG A 20 -31.43 5.97 -2.36
C ARG A 20 -31.74 5.64 -0.90
N HIS A 21 -31.02 4.66 -0.33
CA HIS A 21 -31.16 4.29 1.09
C HIS A 21 -30.73 5.46 1.99
N LEU A 22 -29.59 6.08 1.71
CA LEU A 22 -29.05 7.18 2.51
C LEU A 22 -29.94 8.42 2.50
N ALA A 23 -30.69 8.67 1.41
CA ALA A 23 -31.63 9.78 1.36
C ALA A 23 -32.65 9.74 2.52
N LYS A 24 -32.99 8.53 3.00
CA LYS A 24 -33.91 8.34 4.13
C LYS A 24 -33.17 8.07 5.44
N ALA A 25 -32.13 7.25 5.41
CA ALA A 25 -31.44 6.76 6.61
C ALA A 25 -30.44 7.76 7.22
N TRP A 26 -29.99 8.76 6.43
CA TRP A 26 -28.91 9.66 6.84
C TRP A 26 -29.15 10.41 8.15
N PRO A 27 -30.38 10.96 8.44
CA PRO A 27 -30.58 11.63 9.72
C PRO A 27 -30.26 10.74 10.94
N GLY A 28 -30.72 9.47 10.91
CA GLY A 28 -30.44 8.52 11.99
C GLY A 28 -28.97 8.13 12.08
N ILE A 29 -28.32 7.91 10.92
CA ILE A 29 -26.87 7.61 10.88
C ILE A 29 -26.08 8.80 11.44
N ARG A 30 -26.44 10.02 11.04
CA ARG A 30 -25.79 11.25 11.54
C ARG A 30 -25.90 11.36 13.06
N GLU A 31 -27.10 11.11 13.59
CA GLU A 31 -27.33 11.12 15.04
C GLU A 31 -26.44 10.09 15.75
N GLN A 32 -26.41 8.86 15.25
CA GLN A 32 -25.55 7.80 15.81
C GLN A 32 -24.06 8.20 15.78
N LEU A 33 -23.60 8.83 14.69
CA LEU A 33 -22.21 9.32 14.59
C LEU A 33 -21.93 10.39 15.64
N LEU A 34 -22.83 11.36 15.80
CA LEU A 34 -22.67 12.44 16.78
C LEU A 34 -22.69 11.94 18.22
N MET A 35 -23.56 10.96 18.51
CA MET A 35 -23.67 10.35 19.85
C MET A 35 -22.57 9.31 20.11
N GLY A 36 -21.78 8.94 19.09
CA GLY A 36 -20.73 7.92 19.21
C GLY A 36 -21.28 6.49 19.35
N THR A 37 -22.51 6.27 18.94
CA THR A 37 -23.17 4.96 19.00
C THR A 37 -23.16 4.20 17.66
N TYR A 38 -22.68 4.82 16.61
CA TYR A 38 -22.61 4.21 15.28
C TYR A 38 -21.81 2.90 15.33
N ARG A 39 -22.38 1.84 14.76
CA ARG A 39 -21.73 0.52 14.65
C ARG A 39 -21.49 0.18 13.17
N PRO A 40 -20.23 0.17 12.72
CA PRO A 40 -19.94 -0.27 11.36
C PRO A 40 -20.38 -1.71 11.10
N SER A 41 -20.81 -1.96 9.87
CA SER A 41 -21.13 -3.33 9.45
C SER A 41 -19.85 -4.17 9.32
N PRO A 42 -19.94 -5.50 9.49
CA PRO A 42 -18.81 -6.37 9.16
C PRO A 42 -18.39 -6.21 7.71
N VAL A 43 -17.11 -6.43 7.40
CA VAL A 43 -16.64 -6.35 6.02
C VAL A 43 -16.85 -7.70 5.32
N ARG A 44 -17.25 -7.67 4.04
CA ARG A 44 -17.41 -8.89 3.24
C ARG A 44 -16.04 -9.42 2.80
N ARG A 45 -15.77 -10.67 3.14
CA ARG A 45 -14.51 -11.34 2.81
C ARG A 45 -14.47 -11.70 1.33
N VAL A 46 -13.36 -11.40 0.66
CA VAL A 46 -13.07 -11.84 -0.71
C VAL A 46 -11.61 -12.25 -0.80
N MET A 47 -11.36 -13.44 -1.34
CA MET A 47 -10.00 -13.92 -1.59
C MET A 47 -9.61 -13.56 -3.01
N ILE A 48 -8.47 -12.93 -3.20
CA ILE A 48 -7.94 -12.59 -4.53
C ILE A 48 -6.53 -13.17 -4.71
N PRO A 49 -6.23 -13.72 -5.90
CA PRO A 49 -4.89 -14.26 -6.16
C PRO A 49 -3.82 -13.17 -6.07
N LYS A 50 -2.68 -13.49 -5.49
CA LYS A 50 -1.53 -12.58 -5.49
C LYS A 50 -0.93 -12.51 -6.89
N PRO A 51 -0.49 -11.32 -7.32
CA PRO A 51 0.06 -11.15 -8.68
C PRO A 51 1.32 -11.99 -8.96
N ASP A 52 2.02 -12.41 -7.92
CA ASP A 52 3.25 -13.21 -8.03
C ASP A 52 3.01 -14.72 -8.04
N GLY A 53 1.75 -15.16 -7.93
CA GLY A 53 1.38 -16.58 -7.85
C GLY A 53 1.63 -17.21 -6.48
N GLY A 54 1.99 -16.42 -5.48
CA GLY A 54 2.30 -16.90 -4.12
C GLY A 54 1.07 -17.07 -3.22
N GLY A 55 -0.03 -17.62 -3.75
CA GLY A 55 -1.24 -17.85 -2.97
C GLY A 55 -2.26 -16.73 -3.10
N GLU A 56 -3.10 -16.58 -2.10
CA GLU A 56 -4.19 -15.61 -2.08
C GLU A 56 -3.95 -14.53 -1.01
N ARG A 57 -4.63 -13.42 -1.18
CA ARG A 57 -4.72 -12.38 -0.13
C ARG A 57 -6.18 -12.10 0.17
N GLU A 58 -6.45 -11.87 1.41
CA GLU A 58 -7.78 -11.56 1.92
C GLU A 58 -8.05 -10.06 1.75
N LEU A 59 -9.19 -9.73 1.13
CA LEU A 59 -9.73 -8.37 1.11
C LEU A 59 -11.03 -8.31 1.91
N GLY A 60 -11.20 -7.24 2.66
CA GLY A 60 -12.45 -6.93 3.32
C GLY A 60 -13.16 -5.79 2.58
N ILE A 61 -14.34 -6.05 2.06
CA ILE A 61 -15.14 -5.03 1.35
C ILE A 61 -16.18 -4.47 2.33
N PRO A 62 -15.99 -3.23 2.83
CA PRO A 62 -17.01 -2.58 3.67
C PRO A 62 -18.25 -2.23 2.85
N THR A 63 -19.38 -2.00 3.52
CA THR A 63 -20.58 -1.46 2.86
C THR A 63 -20.26 -0.12 2.20
N VAL A 64 -21.07 0.28 1.23
CA VAL A 64 -20.89 1.57 0.56
C VAL A 64 -21.08 2.72 1.59
N THR A 65 -22.01 2.57 2.53
CA THR A 65 -22.22 3.52 3.63
C THR A 65 -20.95 3.67 4.47
N ASP A 66 -20.36 2.55 4.91
CA ASP A 66 -19.14 2.57 5.72
C ASP A 66 -17.95 3.17 4.93
N ARG A 67 -17.85 2.86 3.64
CA ARG A 67 -16.81 3.47 2.79
C ARG A 67 -16.99 4.98 2.67
N LEU A 68 -18.24 5.47 2.62
CA LEU A 68 -18.52 6.90 2.57
C LEU A 68 -18.06 7.58 3.86
N ILE A 69 -18.41 7.02 5.01
CA ILE A 69 -18.01 7.56 6.32
C ILE A 69 -16.49 7.52 6.49
N GLN A 70 -15.85 6.41 6.14
CA GLN A 70 -14.39 6.29 6.18
C GLN A 70 -13.71 7.31 5.24
N GLN A 71 -14.31 7.55 4.07
CA GLN A 71 -13.77 8.54 3.12
C GLN A 71 -13.90 9.96 3.66
N ALA A 72 -15.01 10.28 4.34
CA ALA A 72 -15.18 11.56 5.01
C ALA A 72 -14.14 11.76 6.13
N LEU A 73 -13.94 10.73 6.96
CA LEU A 73 -12.87 10.73 7.97
C LEU A 73 -11.50 10.94 7.33
N LEU A 74 -11.21 10.23 6.25
CA LEU A 74 -9.93 10.36 5.53
C LEU A 74 -9.71 11.80 5.05
N GLN A 75 -10.73 12.43 4.48
CA GLN A 75 -10.64 13.81 3.97
C GLN A 75 -10.33 14.81 5.08
N VAL A 76 -10.81 14.56 6.29
CA VAL A 76 -10.55 15.43 7.45
C VAL A 76 -9.18 15.10 8.08
N LEU A 77 -8.88 13.83 8.28
CA LEU A 77 -7.69 13.39 9.01
C LEU A 77 -6.39 13.53 8.19
N GLN A 78 -6.47 13.31 6.88
CA GLN A 78 -5.27 13.28 6.03
C GLN A 78 -4.55 14.64 6.00
N PRO A 79 -5.22 15.79 5.82
CA PRO A 79 -4.53 17.09 5.90
C PRO A 79 -3.91 17.41 7.28
N ILE A 80 -4.44 16.80 8.33
CA ILE A 80 -3.92 16.99 9.71
C ILE A 80 -2.69 16.11 9.94
N LEU A 81 -2.78 14.84 9.55
CA LEU A 81 -1.75 13.83 9.87
C LEU A 81 -0.59 13.81 8.87
N ASP A 82 -0.88 13.95 7.57
CA ASP A 82 0.11 13.75 6.50
C ASP A 82 1.31 14.71 6.58
N PRO A 83 1.13 16.00 6.91
CA PRO A 83 2.29 16.91 7.00
C PRO A 83 3.30 16.54 8.09
N ALA A 84 2.88 15.79 9.11
CA ALA A 84 3.76 15.36 10.20
C ALA A 84 4.55 14.08 9.86
N PHE A 85 4.17 13.36 8.80
CA PHE A 85 4.84 12.11 8.43
C PHE A 85 6.22 12.36 7.82
N SER A 86 7.10 11.38 8.01
CA SER A 86 8.46 11.40 7.46
C SER A 86 8.48 11.75 5.97
N GLU A 87 9.45 12.58 5.57
CA GLU A 87 9.73 12.90 4.17
C GLU A 87 10.17 11.66 3.37
N HIS A 88 10.62 10.61 4.04
CA HIS A 88 11.08 9.35 3.43
C HIS A 88 9.97 8.32 3.26
N SER A 89 8.73 8.66 3.65
CA SER A 89 7.54 7.83 3.47
C SER A 89 6.77 8.29 2.23
N TYR A 90 6.53 7.36 1.29
CA TYR A 90 5.96 7.69 -0.03
C TYR A 90 4.60 7.02 -0.29
N GLY A 91 4.37 5.84 0.25
CA GLY A 91 3.16 5.06 -0.08
C GLY A 91 1.88 5.64 0.52
N PHE A 92 0.80 5.68 -0.26
CA PHE A 92 -0.53 6.12 0.18
C PHE A 92 -0.61 7.59 0.64
N ARG A 93 0.27 8.43 0.11
CA ARG A 93 0.33 9.85 0.49
C ARG A 93 0.02 10.75 -0.70
N PRO A 94 -0.71 11.86 -0.50
CA PRO A 94 -0.99 12.81 -1.58
C PRO A 94 0.29 13.37 -2.18
N GLY A 95 0.34 13.48 -3.50
CA GLY A 95 1.46 14.07 -4.21
C GLY A 95 2.73 13.23 -4.25
N ARG A 96 2.76 12.05 -3.63
CA ARG A 96 3.95 11.19 -3.58
C ARG A 96 3.74 9.95 -4.43
N ARG A 97 4.77 9.55 -5.16
CA ARG A 97 4.70 8.43 -6.14
C ARG A 97 5.75 7.37 -5.83
N ALA A 98 5.50 6.16 -6.29
CA ALA A 98 6.49 5.07 -6.24
C ALA A 98 7.81 5.45 -6.94
N HIS A 99 7.72 6.22 -8.03
CA HIS A 99 8.91 6.69 -8.73
C HIS A 99 9.78 7.61 -7.88
N ASP A 100 9.19 8.45 -7.06
CA ASP A 100 9.92 9.36 -6.17
C ASP A 100 10.70 8.56 -5.13
N ALA A 101 10.10 7.51 -4.58
CA ALA A 101 10.76 6.56 -3.68
C ALA A 101 11.95 5.86 -4.37
N VAL A 102 11.76 5.43 -5.62
CA VAL A 102 12.84 4.76 -6.40
C VAL A 102 13.97 5.76 -6.71
N LEU A 103 13.64 7.03 -7.02
CA LEU A 103 14.67 8.07 -7.26
C LEU A 103 15.45 8.37 -5.99
N ALA A 104 14.78 8.48 -4.84
CA ALA A 104 15.46 8.66 -3.54
C ALA A 104 16.38 7.47 -3.24
N ALA A 105 15.89 6.25 -3.44
CA ALA A 105 16.68 5.03 -3.26
C ALA A 105 17.94 5.05 -4.18
N GLN A 106 17.76 5.41 -5.46
CA GLN A 106 18.87 5.53 -6.43
C GLN A 106 19.91 6.53 -5.94
N SER A 107 19.51 7.69 -5.43
CA SER A 107 20.44 8.71 -4.94
C SER A 107 21.26 8.20 -3.74
N TYR A 108 20.63 7.43 -2.84
CA TYR A 108 21.34 6.82 -1.71
C TYR A 108 22.39 5.80 -2.19
N VAL A 109 22.03 4.96 -3.18
CA VAL A 109 22.98 3.99 -3.76
C VAL A 109 24.13 4.73 -4.46
N GLN A 110 23.82 5.81 -5.21
CA GLN A 110 24.82 6.65 -5.89
C GLN A 110 25.79 7.30 -4.88
N SER A 111 25.32 7.67 -3.69
CA SER A 111 26.15 8.26 -2.62
C SER A 111 27.07 7.25 -1.92
N GLY A 112 27.14 6.00 -2.44
CA GLY A 112 28.02 4.96 -1.91
C GLY A 112 27.38 4.03 -0.89
N ARG A 113 26.06 4.17 -0.62
CA ARG A 113 25.34 3.27 0.28
C ARG A 113 24.81 2.06 -0.51
N ARG A 114 25.72 1.14 -0.83
CA ARG A 114 25.49 0.01 -1.74
C ARG A 114 24.95 -1.25 -1.06
N VAL A 115 24.71 -1.19 0.24
CA VAL A 115 24.07 -2.28 1.00
C VAL A 115 22.67 -1.80 1.38
N VAL A 116 21.67 -2.65 1.14
CA VAL A 116 20.28 -2.38 1.51
C VAL A 116 19.84 -3.33 2.62
N VAL A 117 19.17 -2.78 3.61
CA VAL A 117 18.37 -3.52 4.59
C VAL A 117 16.95 -3.48 4.05
N ASP A 118 16.54 -4.57 3.43
CA ASP A 118 15.24 -4.74 2.79
C ASP A 118 14.32 -5.46 3.77
N VAL A 119 13.26 -4.79 4.21
CA VAL A 119 12.37 -5.30 5.26
C VAL A 119 10.95 -5.46 4.73
N ASP A 120 10.43 -6.67 4.84
CA ASP A 120 9.04 -7.07 4.58
C ASP A 120 8.40 -7.40 5.93
N LEU A 121 7.20 -6.89 6.19
CA LEU A 121 6.47 -7.20 7.43
C LEU A 121 5.53 -8.38 7.22
N GLU A 122 5.51 -9.31 8.18
CA GLU A 122 4.66 -10.49 8.11
C GLU A 122 3.20 -10.12 8.31
N LYS A 123 2.40 -10.22 7.23
CA LYS A 123 0.95 -9.98 7.27
C LYS A 123 0.61 -8.65 7.98
N PHE A 124 1.26 -7.58 7.57
CA PHE A 124 1.19 -6.27 8.26
C PHE A 124 -0.25 -5.88 8.62
N PHE A 125 -1.15 -5.84 7.62
CA PHE A 125 -2.54 -5.40 7.84
C PHE A 125 -3.30 -6.32 8.80
N ASP A 126 -2.94 -7.60 8.89
CA ASP A 126 -3.60 -8.58 9.77
C ASP A 126 -3.08 -8.53 11.21
N ARG A 127 -1.95 -7.83 11.44
CA ARG A 127 -1.27 -7.78 12.75
C ARG A 127 -1.30 -6.39 13.41
N VAL A 128 -2.00 -5.43 12.83
CA VAL A 128 -2.09 -4.09 13.42
C VAL A 128 -2.78 -4.20 14.78
N ASN A 129 -2.08 -3.83 15.84
CA ASN A 129 -2.64 -3.85 17.19
C ASN A 129 -3.57 -2.64 17.37
N HIS A 130 -4.84 -2.89 17.69
CA HIS A 130 -5.88 -1.86 17.78
C HIS A 130 -5.60 -0.86 18.91
N ASP A 131 -5.10 -1.33 20.06
CA ASP A 131 -4.84 -0.46 21.21
C ASP A 131 -3.68 0.51 20.90
N ILE A 132 -2.59 -0.01 20.34
CA ILE A 132 -1.45 0.82 19.94
C ILE A 132 -1.89 1.86 18.90
N LEU A 133 -2.61 1.42 17.88
CA LEU A 133 -3.07 2.32 16.80
C LEU A 133 -3.99 3.43 17.35
N THR A 134 -4.99 3.07 18.15
CA THR A 134 -5.95 4.04 18.69
C THR A 134 -5.32 4.99 19.73
N ASP A 135 -4.36 4.49 20.52
CA ASP A 135 -3.57 5.35 21.43
C ASP A 135 -2.79 6.42 20.63
N ARG A 136 -2.15 6.00 19.53
CA ARG A 136 -1.39 6.93 18.67
C ARG A 136 -2.30 7.95 17.98
N LEU A 137 -3.47 7.49 17.53
CA LEU A 137 -4.47 8.38 16.92
C LEU A 137 -4.96 9.42 17.95
N GLN A 138 -5.31 8.97 19.15
CA GLN A 138 -5.79 9.84 20.23
C GLN A 138 -4.74 10.92 20.58
N ARG A 139 -3.47 10.53 20.66
CA ARG A 139 -2.37 11.48 20.96
C ARG A 139 -2.18 12.54 19.88
N ARG A 140 -2.42 12.19 18.61
CA ARG A 140 -2.21 13.10 17.47
C ARG A 140 -3.41 14.01 17.21
N ILE A 141 -4.63 13.49 17.41
CA ILE A 141 -5.87 14.21 17.06
C ILE A 141 -6.53 14.82 18.28
N GLY A 142 -6.46 14.17 19.45
CA GLY A 142 -7.08 14.66 20.67
C GLY A 142 -8.61 14.52 20.69
N ASP A 143 -9.20 13.80 19.74
CA ASP A 143 -10.66 13.68 19.61
C ASP A 143 -11.09 12.25 19.94
N ALA A 144 -11.78 12.10 21.07
CA ALA A 144 -12.26 10.79 21.54
C ALA A 144 -13.36 10.20 20.66
N GLY A 145 -14.17 11.03 20.01
CA GLY A 145 -15.22 10.58 19.08
C GLY A 145 -14.63 9.94 17.83
N VAL A 146 -13.66 10.62 17.21
CA VAL A 146 -12.94 10.11 16.04
C VAL A 146 -12.18 8.82 16.40
N THR A 147 -11.52 8.79 17.56
CA THR A 147 -10.78 7.60 18.01
C THR A 147 -11.74 6.42 18.23
N ARG A 148 -12.87 6.65 18.87
CA ARG A 148 -13.91 5.63 19.13
C ARG A 148 -14.45 5.08 17.81
N LEU A 149 -14.79 5.97 16.87
CA LEU A 149 -15.30 5.55 15.55
C LEU A 149 -14.26 4.75 14.76
N THR A 150 -13.00 5.20 14.79
CA THR A 150 -11.89 4.45 14.15
C THR A 150 -11.76 3.06 14.77
N ARG A 151 -11.81 2.96 16.10
CA ARG A 151 -11.76 1.68 16.80
C ARG A 151 -12.95 0.79 16.42
N ALA A 152 -14.15 1.37 16.28
CA ALA A 152 -15.32 0.62 15.82
C ALA A 152 -15.09 0.00 14.43
N TYR A 153 -14.46 0.74 13.51
CA TYR A 153 -14.07 0.20 12.19
C TYR A 153 -13.05 -0.93 12.28
N LEU A 154 -12.07 -0.82 13.17
CA LEU A 154 -11.09 -1.89 13.37
C LEU A 154 -11.75 -3.16 13.91
N ASN A 155 -12.74 -3.02 14.77
CA ASN A 155 -13.45 -4.12 15.43
C ASN A 155 -14.64 -4.65 14.62
N SER A 156 -14.95 -4.10 13.45
CA SER A 156 -16.20 -4.41 12.73
C SER A 156 -16.34 -5.88 12.29
N GLY A 157 -15.25 -6.65 12.37
CA GLY A 157 -15.30 -8.08 12.03
C GLY A 157 -15.31 -8.34 10.53
N LEU A 158 -15.25 -9.61 10.20
CA LEU A 158 -15.16 -10.10 8.83
C LEU A 158 -16.28 -11.10 8.60
N MET A 159 -17.10 -10.89 7.58
CA MET A 159 -18.17 -11.84 7.24
C MET A 159 -17.70 -12.82 6.17
N ASP A 160 -17.74 -14.08 6.52
CA ASP A 160 -17.39 -15.19 5.63
C ASP A 160 -18.52 -16.24 5.69
N GLY A 161 -19.13 -16.51 4.54
CA GLY A 161 -20.20 -17.50 4.44
C GLY A 161 -21.39 -17.28 5.39
N GLY A 162 -21.68 -16.03 5.73
CA GLY A 162 -22.79 -15.68 6.64
C GLY A 162 -22.41 -15.66 8.12
N VAL A 163 -21.17 -16.02 8.47
CA VAL A 163 -20.68 -16.00 9.85
C VAL A 163 -19.78 -14.79 10.07
N VAL A 164 -19.99 -14.04 11.15
CA VAL A 164 -19.13 -12.89 11.50
C VAL A 164 -17.99 -13.39 12.39
N LEU A 165 -16.78 -13.26 11.86
CA LEU A 165 -15.55 -13.56 12.60
C LEU A 165 -15.05 -12.28 13.27
N GLN A 166 -14.99 -12.29 14.57
CA GLN A 166 -14.47 -11.15 15.34
C GLN A 166 -12.98 -10.96 15.10
N ARG A 167 -12.54 -9.71 15.07
CA ARG A 167 -11.11 -9.36 14.97
C ARG A 167 -10.68 -8.58 16.22
N HIS A 168 -9.59 -9.04 16.82
CA HIS A 168 -8.96 -8.37 17.96
C HIS A 168 -7.66 -7.67 17.56
N GLU A 169 -7.20 -7.94 16.34
CA GLU A 169 -6.04 -7.28 15.71
C GLU A 169 -6.26 -7.22 14.20
N GLY A 170 -5.51 -6.38 13.56
CA GLY A 170 -5.57 -6.20 12.11
C GLY A 170 -6.54 -5.11 11.67
N THR A 171 -6.33 -4.64 10.45
CA THR A 171 -7.24 -3.69 9.79
C THR A 171 -7.66 -4.29 8.44
N PRO A 172 -8.96 -4.25 8.09
CA PRO A 172 -9.39 -4.83 6.82
C PRO A 172 -8.66 -4.20 5.63
N GLN A 173 -8.06 -5.03 4.79
CA GLN A 173 -7.48 -4.56 3.53
C GLN A 173 -8.62 -4.23 2.57
N GLY A 174 -8.80 -2.96 2.24
CA GLY A 174 -9.83 -2.50 1.30
C GLY A 174 -10.66 -1.31 1.78
N GLY A 175 -10.58 -0.94 3.05
CA GLY A 175 -11.21 0.28 3.55
C GLY A 175 -10.39 1.53 3.21
N PRO A 176 -11.05 2.67 2.92
CA PRO A 176 -10.33 3.91 2.60
C PRO A 176 -9.40 4.42 3.70
N LEU A 177 -9.73 4.18 4.96
CA LEU A 177 -8.98 4.72 6.10
C LEU A 177 -7.71 3.91 6.43
N SER A 178 -7.67 2.62 6.07
CA SER A 178 -6.59 1.71 6.45
C SER A 178 -5.19 2.18 6.01
N PRO A 179 -5.00 2.76 4.80
CA PRO A 179 -3.66 3.24 4.40
C PRO A 179 -3.15 4.41 5.26
N LEU A 180 -4.02 5.34 5.64
CA LEU A 180 -3.64 6.45 6.51
C LEU A 180 -3.24 5.95 7.90
N MET A 181 -4.02 5.01 8.45
CA MET A 181 -3.74 4.42 9.77
C MET A 181 -2.42 3.64 9.74
N ALA A 182 -2.14 2.93 8.63
CA ALA A 182 -0.87 2.23 8.43
C ALA A 182 0.31 3.20 8.47
N ASN A 183 0.22 4.32 7.73
CA ASN A 183 1.27 5.34 7.71
C ASN A 183 1.46 5.96 9.10
N MET A 184 0.36 6.27 9.82
CA MET A 184 0.44 6.83 11.17
C MET A 184 1.17 5.89 12.13
N LEU A 185 0.90 4.59 12.07
CA LEU A 185 1.55 3.60 12.92
C LEU A 185 3.05 3.46 12.60
N LEU A 186 3.39 3.38 11.32
CA LEU A 186 4.77 3.15 10.87
C LEU A 186 5.65 4.41 10.98
N ASP A 187 5.05 5.60 11.06
CA ASP A 187 5.78 6.87 11.19
C ASP A 187 6.69 6.89 12.44
N GLU A 188 6.37 6.15 13.49
CA GLU A 188 7.25 6.03 14.67
C GLU A 188 8.61 5.42 14.29
N VAL A 189 8.57 4.42 13.43
CA VAL A 189 9.81 3.77 12.93
C VAL A 189 10.56 4.74 12.03
N ASP A 190 9.83 5.42 11.13
CA ASP A 190 10.41 6.42 10.22
C ASP A 190 11.12 7.53 11.01
N LYS A 191 10.46 8.10 12.02
CA LYS A 191 11.01 9.18 12.84
C LYS A 191 12.25 8.74 13.63
N GLU A 192 12.28 7.50 14.11
CA GLU A 192 13.45 6.98 14.80
C GLU A 192 14.62 6.76 13.81
N LEU A 193 14.33 6.32 12.58
CA LEU A 193 15.37 6.21 11.54
C LEU A 193 15.92 7.60 11.16
N GLU A 194 15.04 8.60 11.01
CA GLU A 194 15.44 10.01 10.76
C GLU A 194 16.32 10.55 11.89
N ARG A 195 15.87 10.37 13.13
CA ARG A 195 16.62 10.85 14.35
C ARG A 195 18.04 10.28 14.39
N ARG A 196 18.23 9.06 13.85
CA ARG A 196 19.55 8.38 13.79
C ARG A 196 20.33 8.72 12.52
N GLY A 197 19.80 9.54 11.62
CA GLY A 197 20.47 9.91 10.38
C GLY A 197 20.54 8.79 9.35
N HIS A 198 19.62 7.83 9.39
CA HIS A 198 19.59 6.75 8.40
C HIS A 198 18.99 7.22 7.08
N CYS A 199 19.59 6.80 5.97
CA CYS A 199 19.04 7.01 4.62
C CYS A 199 18.09 5.85 4.30
N PHE A 200 16.80 6.14 4.16
CA PHE A 200 15.79 5.09 3.93
C PHE A 200 14.68 5.60 3.01
N VAL A 201 13.93 4.67 2.49
CA VAL A 201 12.66 4.92 1.78
C VAL A 201 11.64 3.89 2.27
N ARG A 202 10.43 4.36 2.53
CA ARG A 202 9.32 3.46 2.85
C ARG A 202 8.17 3.69 1.86
N TYR A 203 7.60 2.62 1.36
CA TYR A 203 6.39 2.66 0.53
C TYR A 203 5.38 1.68 1.10
N ALA A 204 4.36 2.20 1.80
CA ALA A 204 3.43 1.39 2.58
C ALA A 204 4.19 0.58 3.66
N ASP A 205 4.12 -0.75 3.62
CA ASP A 205 4.82 -1.65 4.55
C ASP A 205 6.21 -2.08 4.06
N ASP A 206 6.57 -1.80 2.80
CA ASP A 206 7.92 -2.06 2.26
C ASP A 206 8.89 -0.96 2.70
N ALA A 207 9.94 -1.33 3.43
CA ALA A 207 10.95 -0.38 3.93
C ALA A 207 12.36 -0.81 3.54
N ASN A 208 13.11 0.10 2.91
CA ASN A 208 14.49 -0.11 2.52
C ASN A 208 15.40 0.94 3.16
N VAL A 209 16.38 0.49 3.95
CA VAL A 209 17.40 1.37 4.56
C VAL A 209 18.74 1.13 3.86
N TYR A 210 19.40 2.20 3.42
CA TYR A 210 20.62 2.14 2.63
C TYR A 210 21.83 2.50 3.49
N VAL A 211 22.84 1.60 3.54
CA VAL A 211 24.01 1.73 4.38
C VAL A 211 25.30 1.45 3.57
N ARG A 212 26.46 1.81 4.14
CA ARG A 212 27.77 1.65 3.47
C ARG A 212 28.37 0.26 3.64
N SER A 213 28.01 -0.50 4.68
CA SER A 213 28.60 -1.80 4.96
C SER A 213 27.56 -2.81 5.47
N ARG A 214 27.88 -4.09 5.28
CA ARG A 214 27.02 -5.19 5.75
C ARG A 214 26.85 -5.14 7.29
N ARG A 215 27.95 -4.88 8.02
CA ARG A 215 27.93 -4.77 9.49
C ARG A 215 26.97 -3.64 9.96
N ALA A 216 26.97 -2.49 9.25
CA ALA A 216 26.00 -1.42 9.54
C ALA A 216 24.57 -1.89 9.25
N GLY A 217 24.37 -2.63 8.16
CA GLY A 217 23.06 -3.19 7.80
C GLY A 217 22.52 -4.14 8.85
N GLU A 218 23.37 -5.01 9.38
CA GLU A 218 22.98 -5.97 10.43
C GLU A 218 22.53 -5.22 11.70
N ARG A 219 23.23 -4.15 12.08
CA ARG A 219 22.83 -3.33 13.24
C ARG A 219 21.49 -2.64 12.98
N VAL A 220 21.27 -2.13 11.75
CA VAL A 220 19.99 -1.52 11.39
C VAL A 220 18.86 -2.57 11.38
N MET A 221 19.11 -3.77 10.86
CA MET A 221 18.11 -4.86 10.90
C MET A 221 17.71 -5.19 12.34
N ALA A 222 18.69 -5.28 13.25
CA ALA A 222 18.43 -5.52 14.68
C ALA A 222 17.61 -4.36 15.29
N LEU A 223 17.92 -3.11 14.92
CA LEU A 223 17.14 -1.94 15.35
C LEU A 223 15.69 -2.04 14.85
N LEU A 224 15.48 -2.34 13.56
CA LEU A 224 14.15 -2.43 12.96
C LEU A 224 13.31 -3.54 13.62
N ARG A 225 13.90 -4.72 13.88
CA ARG A 225 13.21 -5.79 14.62
C ARG A 225 12.71 -5.30 15.98
N ARG A 226 13.53 -4.54 16.70
CA ARG A 226 13.15 -3.98 18.01
C ARG A 226 12.05 -2.93 17.87
N LEU A 227 12.14 -2.03 16.87
CA LEU A 227 11.13 -0.97 16.65
C LEU A 227 9.77 -1.58 16.24
N TYR A 228 9.78 -2.50 15.29
CA TYR A 228 8.54 -3.18 14.87
C TYR A 228 7.98 -4.03 16.01
N GLY A 229 8.84 -4.65 16.81
CA GLY A 229 8.41 -5.41 18.01
C GLY A 229 7.65 -4.56 19.02
N LYS A 230 8.03 -3.29 19.22
CA LYS A 230 7.28 -2.35 20.07
C LYS A 230 5.86 -2.08 19.55
N LEU A 231 5.67 -2.18 18.24
CA LEU A 231 4.37 -2.03 17.57
C LEU A 231 3.61 -3.37 17.45
N ARG A 232 4.15 -4.45 18.06
CA ARG A 232 3.65 -5.83 17.94
C ARG A 232 3.63 -6.35 16.50
N LEU A 233 4.49 -5.79 15.64
CA LEU A 233 4.67 -6.22 14.26
C LEU A 233 5.88 -7.15 14.17
N LYS A 234 5.85 -8.06 13.18
CA LYS A 234 6.94 -9.02 12.95
C LYS A 234 7.60 -8.79 11.60
N VAL A 235 8.92 -8.83 11.59
CA VAL A 235 9.71 -8.86 10.35
C VAL A 235 9.59 -10.27 9.75
N ASN A 236 9.33 -10.36 8.46
CA ASN A 236 9.31 -11.61 7.72
C ASN A 236 10.76 -12.01 7.40
N GLU A 237 11.32 -12.89 8.19
CA GLU A 237 12.73 -13.29 8.09
C GLU A 237 13.07 -13.97 6.76
N ALA A 238 12.10 -14.67 6.15
CA ALA A 238 12.31 -15.37 4.88
C ALA A 238 12.43 -14.38 3.70
N LYS A 239 11.80 -13.21 3.80
CA LYS A 239 11.79 -12.20 2.71
C LYS A 239 12.75 -11.04 2.97
N SER A 240 13.00 -10.72 4.24
CA SER A 240 13.86 -9.60 4.64
C SER A 240 15.34 -9.99 4.52
N ALA A 241 16.19 -9.03 4.18
CA ALA A 241 17.61 -9.33 4.04
C ALA A 241 18.49 -8.08 4.15
N VAL A 242 19.72 -8.29 4.59
CA VAL A 242 20.82 -7.34 4.43
C VAL A 242 21.65 -7.80 3.22
N ALA A 243 21.61 -7.08 2.12
CA ALA A 243 22.13 -7.53 0.83
C ALA A 243 22.68 -6.36 0.00
N SER A 244 23.33 -6.69 -1.12
CA SER A 244 23.69 -5.67 -2.10
C SER A 244 22.46 -5.01 -2.69
N ALA A 245 22.45 -3.69 -2.77
CA ALA A 245 21.37 -2.92 -3.41
C ALA A 245 21.22 -3.27 -4.90
N PHE A 246 22.26 -3.80 -5.52
CA PHE A 246 22.24 -4.18 -6.94
C PHE A 246 21.56 -5.53 -7.19
N GLY A 247 21.38 -6.35 -6.16
CA GLY A 247 20.72 -7.66 -6.26
C GLY A 247 19.25 -7.68 -5.83
N ARG A 248 18.77 -6.57 -5.28
CA ARG A 248 17.39 -6.51 -4.73
C ARG A 248 16.52 -5.62 -5.62
N LYS A 249 15.26 -5.99 -5.71
CA LYS A 249 14.24 -5.16 -6.37
C LYS A 249 13.52 -4.30 -5.34
N PHE A 250 13.20 -3.09 -5.72
CA PHE A 250 12.37 -2.19 -4.91
C PHE A 250 11.29 -1.59 -5.82
N LEU A 251 10.03 -1.79 -5.49
CA LEU A 251 8.87 -1.27 -6.24
C LEU A 251 8.92 -1.60 -7.74
N GLY A 252 9.40 -2.82 -8.06
CA GLY A 252 9.48 -3.27 -9.46
C GLY A 252 10.73 -2.85 -10.21
N TYR A 253 11.66 -2.14 -9.56
CA TYR A 253 12.94 -1.70 -10.13
C TYR A 253 14.12 -2.38 -9.47
N SER A 254 15.24 -2.43 -10.17
CA SER A 254 16.54 -2.82 -9.63
C SER A 254 17.59 -1.81 -10.09
N PHE A 255 18.72 -1.76 -9.37
CA PHE A 255 19.81 -0.84 -9.67
C PHE A 255 20.97 -1.57 -10.32
N TRP A 256 21.76 -0.86 -11.15
CA TRP A 256 23.00 -1.36 -11.74
C TRP A 256 23.96 -0.19 -11.94
N VAL A 257 25.24 -0.50 -12.10
CA VAL A 257 26.27 0.53 -12.29
C VAL A 257 26.65 0.57 -13.76
N ALA A 258 26.51 1.73 -14.38
CA ALA A 258 26.95 2.00 -15.75
C ALA A 258 28.42 2.43 -15.77
N ALA A 259 28.99 2.53 -16.96
CA ALA A 259 30.31 3.08 -17.15
C ALA A 259 30.45 4.46 -16.48
N GLY A 260 31.60 4.75 -15.90
CA GLY A 260 31.79 5.96 -15.12
C GLY A 260 31.23 5.92 -13.71
N GLY A 261 30.76 4.76 -13.22
CA GLY A 261 30.31 4.60 -11.85
C GLY A 261 28.89 5.14 -11.56
N VAL A 262 28.16 5.49 -12.62
CA VAL A 262 26.80 6.06 -12.49
C VAL A 262 25.80 4.94 -12.17
N VAL A 263 25.05 5.09 -11.08
CA VAL A 263 23.98 4.15 -10.71
C VAL A 263 22.74 4.45 -11.56
N LYS A 264 22.27 3.45 -12.28
CA LYS A 264 21.06 3.53 -13.10
C LYS A 264 20.03 2.53 -12.58
N ARG A 265 18.76 2.82 -12.85
CA ARG A 265 17.64 1.92 -12.55
C ARG A 265 17.20 1.19 -13.81
N LYS A 266 16.73 -0.03 -13.64
CA LYS A 266 16.05 -0.80 -14.69
C LYS A 266 14.80 -1.44 -14.10
N VAL A 267 13.81 -1.72 -14.93
CA VAL A 267 12.66 -2.53 -14.50
C VAL A 267 13.19 -3.93 -14.18
N ALA A 268 12.77 -4.47 -13.04
CA ALA A 268 13.17 -5.81 -12.62
C ALA A 268 12.66 -6.86 -13.62
N ASP A 269 13.37 -7.96 -13.76
CA ASP A 269 13.11 -8.94 -14.82
C ASP A 269 11.72 -9.57 -14.74
N LYS A 270 11.23 -9.90 -13.53
CA LYS A 270 9.92 -10.54 -13.35
C LYS A 270 8.76 -9.64 -13.84
N PRO A 271 8.63 -8.35 -13.43
CA PRO A 271 7.61 -7.48 -14.01
C PRO A 271 7.71 -7.33 -15.53
N LEU A 272 8.93 -7.28 -16.08
CA LEU A 272 9.14 -7.18 -17.53
C LEU A 272 8.64 -8.44 -18.26
N LEU A 273 8.93 -9.62 -17.71
CA LEU A 273 8.47 -10.90 -18.27
C LEU A 273 6.94 -10.98 -18.22
N THR A 274 6.34 -10.62 -17.09
CA THR A 274 4.87 -10.59 -16.94
C THR A 274 4.24 -9.66 -17.97
N PHE A 275 4.84 -8.47 -18.17
CA PHE A 275 4.38 -7.51 -19.16
C PHE A 275 4.44 -8.10 -20.58
N LYS A 276 5.58 -8.68 -20.96
CA LYS A 276 5.77 -9.31 -22.28
C LYS A 276 4.76 -10.44 -22.50
N GLN A 277 4.57 -11.28 -21.49
CA GLN A 277 3.60 -12.38 -21.57
C GLN A 277 2.19 -11.85 -21.79
N ARG A 278 1.77 -10.84 -21.02
CA ARG A 278 0.43 -10.26 -21.13
C ARG A 278 0.21 -9.60 -22.50
N ILE A 279 1.24 -8.90 -23.05
CA ILE A 279 1.17 -8.37 -24.42
C ILE A 279 0.92 -9.52 -25.42
N ARG A 280 1.71 -10.60 -25.34
CA ARG A 280 1.55 -11.76 -26.22
C ARG A 280 0.14 -12.36 -26.14
N GLU A 281 -0.40 -12.48 -24.91
CA GLU A 281 -1.78 -12.99 -24.71
C GLU A 281 -2.83 -12.09 -25.38
N LEU A 282 -2.69 -10.77 -25.20
CA LEU A 282 -3.63 -9.79 -25.75
C LEU A 282 -3.56 -9.71 -27.28
N THR A 283 -2.37 -9.93 -27.87
CA THR A 283 -2.13 -9.82 -29.31
C THR A 283 -2.14 -11.17 -30.04
N ARG A 284 -2.55 -12.25 -29.39
CA ARG A 284 -2.59 -13.60 -29.97
C ARG A 284 -3.53 -13.62 -31.20
N ARG A 285 -3.01 -14.06 -32.35
CA ARG A 285 -3.76 -14.14 -33.61
C ARG A 285 -4.92 -15.14 -33.58
N SER A 286 -4.75 -16.21 -32.80
CA SER A 286 -5.74 -17.31 -32.69
C SER A 286 -6.93 -16.96 -31.78
N GLY A 287 -7.07 -15.73 -31.32
CA GLY A 287 -8.11 -15.34 -30.37
C GLY A 287 -9.46 -14.91 -30.98
N GLY A 288 -9.61 -14.93 -32.30
CA GLY A 288 -10.86 -14.57 -32.98
C GLY A 288 -11.31 -13.12 -32.77
N ARG A 289 -10.37 -12.24 -32.47
CA ARG A 289 -10.67 -10.83 -32.14
C ARG A 289 -10.31 -9.90 -33.28
N SER A 290 -11.11 -8.85 -33.45
CA SER A 290 -10.81 -7.80 -34.41
C SER A 290 -9.59 -6.99 -33.94
N LEU A 291 -8.87 -6.37 -34.88
CA LEU A 291 -7.74 -5.50 -34.56
C LEU A 291 -8.18 -4.37 -33.60
N GLN A 292 -9.35 -3.83 -33.82
CA GLN A 292 -9.89 -2.76 -32.97
C GLN A 292 -10.05 -3.24 -31.50
N GLU A 293 -10.63 -4.41 -31.30
CA GLU A 293 -10.79 -5.01 -29.96
C GLU A 293 -9.43 -5.26 -29.28
N VAL A 294 -8.44 -5.71 -30.04
CA VAL A 294 -7.07 -5.90 -29.52
C VAL A 294 -6.49 -4.56 -29.06
N VAL A 295 -6.64 -3.51 -29.88
CA VAL A 295 -6.12 -2.15 -29.52
C VAL A 295 -6.83 -1.61 -28.28
N GLU A 296 -8.16 -1.78 -28.19
CA GLU A 296 -8.95 -1.32 -27.03
C GLU A 296 -8.51 -1.99 -25.72
N ARG A 297 -8.19 -3.28 -25.77
CA ARG A 297 -7.69 -4.03 -24.60
C ARG A 297 -6.23 -3.73 -24.28
N LEU A 298 -5.43 -3.52 -25.31
CA LEU A 298 -3.99 -3.23 -25.18
C LEU A 298 -3.73 -1.83 -24.62
N ARG A 299 -4.47 -0.84 -25.10
CA ARG A 299 -4.26 0.58 -24.74
C ARG A 299 -4.26 0.83 -23.23
N PRO A 300 -5.29 0.43 -22.45
CA PRO A 300 -5.29 0.66 -21.00
C PRO A 300 -4.11 -0.05 -20.33
N TYR A 301 -3.79 -1.25 -20.78
CA TYR A 301 -2.69 -2.05 -20.20
C TYR A 301 -1.32 -1.42 -20.49
N ALA A 302 -1.10 -0.98 -21.73
CA ALA A 302 0.15 -0.35 -22.14
C ALA A 302 0.31 1.03 -21.46
N VAL A 303 -0.76 1.82 -21.38
CA VAL A 303 -0.76 3.13 -20.70
C VAL A 303 -0.46 2.95 -19.20
N SER A 304 -1.11 2.00 -18.56
CA SER A 304 -0.84 1.68 -17.15
C SER A 304 0.64 1.31 -16.94
N TYR A 305 1.21 0.52 -17.84
CA TYR A 305 2.61 0.11 -17.76
C TYR A 305 3.58 1.26 -18.11
N THR A 306 3.24 2.13 -19.05
CA THR A 306 4.05 3.30 -19.38
C THR A 306 4.02 4.35 -18.27
N HIS A 307 2.91 4.50 -17.55
CA HIS A 307 2.87 5.33 -16.34
C HIS A 307 3.78 4.78 -15.23
N LEU A 308 3.89 3.47 -15.13
CA LEU A 308 4.89 2.82 -14.26
C LEU A 308 6.32 3.06 -14.75
N ARG A 309 6.51 3.30 -16.07
CA ARG A 309 7.83 3.42 -16.71
C ARG A 309 8.20 4.83 -17.18
N ALA A 310 7.31 5.81 -17.16
CA ALA A 310 7.44 7.10 -17.88
C ALA A 310 8.66 7.97 -17.51
N HIS A 311 9.53 7.45 -16.64
CA HIS A 311 10.78 8.12 -16.28
C HIS A 311 12.05 7.32 -16.62
N GLU A 312 11.93 6.20 -17.33
CA GLU A 312 13.10 5.63 -18.01
C GLU A 312 13.25 6.34 -19.34
N THR A 313 14.23 7.23 -19.39
CA THR A 313 14.73 7.94 -20.56
C THR A 313 14.00 7.69 -21.90
N ARG A 314 13.50 8.74 -22.48
CA ARG A 314 12.80 8.82 -23.78
C ARG A 314 13.50 8.10 -24.97
N GLY A 315 14.69 7.55 -24.80
CA GLY A 315 15.49 6.98 -25.90
C GLY A 315 15.45 5.46 -26.05
N ASN A 316 15.12 4.70 -25.01
CA ASN A 316 15.43 3.25 -25.04
C ASN A 316 14.22 2.30 -25.19
N LEU A 317 12.99 2.82 -25.19
CA LEU A 317 11.81 1.94 -25.22
C LEU A 317 11.30 1.64 -26.63
N VAL A 318 11.44 2.60 -27.54
CA VAL A 318 10.95 2.46 -28.92
C VAL A 318 11.80 1.47 -29.71
N CYS A 319 13.12 1.43 -29.45
CA CYS A 319 14.05 0.54 -30.19
C CYS A 319 14.01 -0.94 -29.79
N ARG A 320 13.44 -1.30 -28.65
CA ARG A 320 13.42 -2.71 -28.19
C ARG A 320 12.09 -3.45 -28.39
N LEU A 321 11.13 -2.76 -28.89
CA LEU A 321 9.84 -3.38 -29.23
C LEU A 321 9.66 -3.73 -30.71
N UNK A 322 10.48 -3.29 -31.31
CA UNK A 322 10.46 -3.46 -32.69
C UNK A 322 11.46 -4.44 -33.27
N UNK A 323 12.11 -4.73 -32.49
CA UNK A 323 12.96 -5.83 -32.78
C UNK A 323 12.33 -7.14 -32.53
#